data_fcc98b9b533a6576420e8bf99d07a9c6
#
_entry.id   fcc98b9b533a6576420e8bf99d07a9c6
#
_cell.length_a   1.000
_cell.length_b   1.000
_cell.length_c   1.000
_cell.angle_alpha   90.00
_cell.angle_beta   90.00
_cell.angle_gamma   90.00
#
_symmetry.space_group_name_H-M   'P 1'
#
loop_
_entity.id
_entity.type
_entity.pdbx_description
1 polymer ?
#
loop_
_entity_poly.entity_id
_entity_poly.type
_entity_poly.pdbx_seq_one_letter_code
_entity_poly.pdbx_strand_id
1 'polypeptide(L)'
;MNWLQAKVMPPMEKLASNKYLVAIQNGLVVTLPAVIAGSVFLILANIPIPAWEHLIKPYVKIMTAAVNGSFGIISLLAVIGISYQLGKALKIDAISGTGLAVMAFIITSFNGKLSVDTDNFSSSGLFTAIITAFVSVLIYHWFIKKNLVIKLPKGVPTLLLLFFRALPF
;
A
#
# COMPACT_ATOMS: atom_id res chain seq x y z
N MET A 1 33.00 -17.88 -15.14
CA MET A 1 31.91 -17.64 -14.15
C MET A 1 32.27 -16.66 -13.02
N ASN A 2 33.57 -16.39 -12.81
CA ASN A 2 34.03 -15.60 -11.65
C ASN A 2 33.88 -14.06 -11.74
N TRP A 3 33.77 -13.48 -12.93
CA TRP A 3 33.68 -12.03 -13.09
C TRP A 3 32.29 -11.47 -12.64
N LEU A 4 31.20 -12.19 -12.95
CA LEU A 4 29.84 -11.84 -12.52
C LEU A 4 29.71 -11.93 -11.00
N GLN A 5 30.29 -12.96 -10.39
CA GLN A 5 30.26 -13.12 -8.94
C GLN A 5 31.07 -12.04 -8.21
N ALA A 6 32.24 -11.67 -8.75
CA ALA A 6 33.10 -10.69 -8.09
C ALA A 6 32.66 -9.23 -8.25
N LYS A 7 32.04 -8.85 -9.38
CA LYS A 7 31.67 -7.46 -9.67
C LYS A 7 30.18 -7.13 -9.55
N VAL A 8 29.30 -8.10 -9.76
CA VAL A 8 27.85 -7.88 -9.79
C VAL A 8 27.18 -8.29 -8.47
N MET A 9 27.64 -9.35 -7.83
CA MET A 9 27.07 -9.81 -6.55
C MET A 9 27.16 -8.78 -5.41
N PRO A 10 28.32 -8.15 -5.13
CA PRO A 10 28.43 -7.22 -4.00
C PRO A 10 27.49 -6.00 -4.07
N PRO A 11 27.32 -5.32 -5.23
CA PRO A 11 26.32 -4.25 -5.32
C PRO A 11 24.88 -4.77 -5.25
N MET A 12 24.59 -5.98 -5.76
CA MET A 12 23.26 -6.58 -5.66
C MET A 12 22.91 -6.97 -4.22
N GLU A 13 23.85 -7.49 -3.46
CA GLU A 13 23.66 -7.80 -2.02
C GLU A 13 23.38 -6.53 -1.21
N LYS A 14 24.08 -5.43 -1.49
CA LYS A 14 23.83 -4.12 -0.86
C LYS A 14 22.43 -3.56 -1.22
N LEU A 15 22.00 -3.76 -2.46
CA LEU A 15 20.65 -3.40 -2.89
C LEU A 15 19.59 -4.29 -2.20
N ALA A 16 19.80 -5.60 -2.21
CA ALA A 16 18.89 -6.57 -1.60
C ALA A 16 18.78 -6.42 -0.07
N SER A 17 19.82 -5.92 0.60
CA SER A 17 19.82 -5.64 2.04
C SER A 17 19.34 -4.23 2.41
N ASN A 18 19.03 -3.38 1.43
CA ASN A 18 18.56 -2.02 1.69
C ASN A 18 17.16 -2.05 2.28
N LYS A 19 17.04 -1.57 3.54
CA LYS A 19 15.78 -1.57 4.29
C LYS A 19 14.60 -0.93 3.55
N TYR A 20 14.87 0.05 2.70
CA TYR A 20 13.84 0.73 1.91
C TYR A 20 13.33 -0.14 0.77
N LEU A 21 14.24 -0.80 0.04
CA LEU A 21 13.86 -1.72 -1.04
C LEU A 21 13.17 -2.97 -0.50
N VAL A 22 13.67 -3.50 0.62
CA VAL A 22 13.03 -4.64 1.32
C VAL A 22 11.62 -4.27 1.79
N ALA A 23 11.41 -3.04 2.27
CA ALA A 23 10.07 -2.59 2.68
C ALA A 23 9.11 -2.49 1.49
N ILE A 24 9.56 -2.00 0.33
CA ILE A 24 8.74 -1.98 -0.89
C ILE A 24 8.42 -3.42 -1.33
N GLN A 25 9.41 -4.28 -1.41
CA GLN A 25 9.24 -5.68 -1.80
C GLN A 25 8.22 -6.39 -0.89
N ASN A 26 8.44 -6.34 0.43
CA ASN A 26 7.56 -6.98 1.40
C ASN A 26 6.16 -6.34 1.42
N GLY A 27 6.08 -5.04 1.17
CA GLY A 27 4.82 -4.31 1.06
C GLY A 27 4.00 -4.76 -0.15
N LEU A 28 4.64 -4.97 -1.29
CA LEU A 28 3.99 -5.48 -2.50
C LEU A 28 3.53 -6.95 -2.33
N VAL A 29 4.24 -7.76 -1.55
CA VAL A 29 3.83 -9.14 -1.25
C VAL A 29 2.44 -9.19 -0.58
N VAL A 30 2.05 -8.16 0.15
CA VAL A 30 0.72 -8.06 0.77
C VAL A 30 -0.42 -8.05 -0.28
N THR A 31 -0.13 -7.64 -1.52
CA THR A 31 -1.13 -7.64 -2.60
C THR A 31 -1.37 -9.03 -3.21
N LEU A 32 -0.44 -9.98 -3.03
CA LEU A 32 -0.49 -11.30 -3.68
C LEU A 32 -1.78 -12.09 -3.41
N PRO A 33 -2.32 -12.18 -2.18
CA PRO A 33 -3.58 -12.89 -1.94
C PRO A 33 -4.74 -12.34 -2.75
N ALA A 34 -4.83 -10.99 -2.89
CA ALA A 34 -5.86 -10.34 -3.69
C ALA A 34 -5.69 -10.65 -5.19
N VAL A 35 -4.44 -10.62 -5.69
CA VAL A 35 -4.12 -10.97 -7.09
C VAL A 35 -4.48 -12.42 -7.39
N ILE A 36 -4.14 -13.36 -6.49
CA ILE A 36 -4.47 -14.78 -6.66
C ILE A 36 -5.99 -14.97 -6.68
N ALA A 37 -6.71 -14.38 -5.73
CA ALA A 37 -8.17 -14.47 -5.70
C ALA A 37 -8.80 -13.89 -6.96
N GLY A 38 -8.39 -12.70 -7.39
CA GLY A 38 -8.87 -12.05 -8.60
C GLY A 38 -8.59 -12.84 -9.86
N SER A 39 -7.40 -13.46 -9.98
CA SER A 39 -7.02 -14.27 -11.15
C SER A 39 -7.86 -15.52 -11.31
N VAL A 40 -8.25 -16.17 -10.22
CA VAL A 40 -9.17 -17.32 -10.27
C VAL A 40 -10.50 -16.91 -10.89
N PHE A 41 -11.11 -15.82 -10.44
CA PHE A 41 -12.37 -15.33 -11.00
C PHE A 41 -12.22 -14.86 -12.45
N LEU A 42 -11.08 -14.23 -12.78
CA LEU A 42 -10.78 -13.77 -14.12
C LEU A 42 -10.67 -14.96 -15.10
N ILE A 43 -9.98 -16.03 -14.70
CA ILE A 43 -9.85 -17.24 -15.51
C ILE A 43 -11.23 -17.88 -15.72
N LEU A 44 -11.99 -18.09 -14.63
CA LEU A 44 -13.31 -18.70 -14.69
C LEU A 44 -14.29 -17.90 -15.57
N ALA A 45 -14.20 -16.57 -15.53
CA ALA A 45 -15.06 -15.71 -16.35
C ALA A 45 -14.71 -15.70 -17.85
N ASN A 46 -13.50 -16.13 -18.22
CA ASN A 46 -12.99 -16.02 -19.59
C ASN A 46 -12.56 -17.34 -20.23
N ILE A 47 -13.06 -18.48 -19.74
CA ILE A 47 -12.80 -19.79 -20.37
C ILE A 47 -13.51 -19.84 -21.74
N PRO A 48 -12.78 -20.00 -22.87
CA PRO A 48 -13.34 -19.92 -24.22
C PRO A 48 -13.98 -21.26 -24.64
N ILE A 49 -14.98 -21.71 -23.90
CA ILE A 49 -15.78 -22.93 -24.20
C ILE A 49 -17.23 -22.51 -24.28
N PRO A 50 -17.92 -22.69 -25.45
CA PRO A 50 -19.30 -22.25 -25.65
C PRO A 50 -20.29 -22.79 -24.60
N ALA A 51 -20.13 -24.06 -24.21
CA ALA A 51 -20.94 -24.67 -23.17
C ALA A 51 -20.74 -24.01 -21.80
N TRP A 52 -19.50 -23.60 -21.50
CA TRP A 52 -19.14 -22.90 -20.28
C TRP A 52 -19.70 -21.48 -20.25
N GLU A 53 -19.56 -20.73 -21.32
CA GLU A 53 -20.10 -19.36 -21.43
C GLU A 53 -21.60 -19.33 -21.15
N HIS A 54 -22.34 -20.31 -21.68
CA HIS A 54 -23.78 -20.44 -21.46
C HIS A 54 -24.11 -20.70 -19.98
N LEU A 55 -23.30 -21.54 -19.32
CA LEU A 55 -23.49 -21.92 -17.92
C LEU A 55 -23.19 -20.75 -16.97
N ILE A 56 -22.13 -19.99 -17.22
CA ILE A 56 -21.68 -18.91 -16.32
C ILE A 56 -22.37 -17.56 -16.57
N LYS A 57 -23.08 -17.42 -17.68
CA LYS A 57 -23.73 -16.16 -18.07
C LYS A 57 -24.47 -15.43 -16.94
N PRO A 58 -25.25 -16.10 -16.07
CA PRO A 58 -25.90 -15.44 -14.93
C PRO A 58 -24.92 -14.98 -13.84
N TYR A 59 -23.72 -15.55 -13.77
CA TYR A 59 -22.73 -15.31 -12.73
C TYR A 59 -21.61 -14.35 -13.17
N VAL A 60 -21.51 -14.00 -14.46
CA VAL A 60 -20.45 -13.14 -15.00
C VAL A 60 -20.35 -11.80 -14.25
N LYS A 61 -21.47 -11.19 -13.90
CA LYS A 61 -21.47 -9.91 -13.13
C LYS A 61 -20.81 -10.06 -11.77
N ILE A 62 -21.06 -11.17 -11.07
CA ILE A 62 -20.48 -11.45 -9.76
C ILE A 62 -18.98 -11.72 -9.89
N MET A 63 -18.58 -12.50 -10.89
CA MET A 63 -17.16 -12.77 -11.18
C MET A 63 -16.41 -11.48 -11.53
N THR A 64 -16.99 -10.63 -12.38
CA THR A 64 -16.41 -9.32 -12.73
C THR A 64 -16.30 -8.42 -11.49
N ALA A 65 -17.31 -8.42 -10.62
CA ALA A 65 -17.24 -7.68 -9.37
C ALA A 65 -16.11 -8.18 -8.46
N ALA A 66 -15.88 -9.50 -8.39
CA ALA A 66 -14.77 -10.08 -7.63
C ALA A 66 -13.40 -9.71 -8.23
N VAL A 67 -13.28 -9.71 -9.57
CA VAL A 67 -12.08 -9.25 -10.28
C VAL A 67 -11.81 -7.78 -9.98
N ASN A 68 -12.82 -6.91 -10.07
CA ASN A 68 -12.69 -5.49 -9.77
C ASN A 68 -12.38 -5.23 -8.28
N GLY A 69 -12.96 -6.01 -7.38
CA GLY A 69 -12.67 -5.95 -5.94
C GLY A 69 -11.24 -6.41 -5.59
N SER A 70 -10.56 -7.08 -6.50
CA SER A 70 -9.17 -7.53 -6.32
C SER A 70 -8.19 -6.62 -7.06
N PHE A 71 -8.25 -6.60 -8.38
CA PHE A 71 -7.34 -5.81 -9.22
C PHE A 71 -7.65 -4.31 -9.20
N GLY A 72 -8.92 -3.93 -9.01
CA GLY A 72 -9.34 -2.54 -8.95
C GLY A 72 -8.86 -1.77 -7.72
N ILE A 73 -8.36 -2.46 -6.68
CA ILE A 73 -7.85 -1.84 -5.45
C ILE A 73 -6.38 -2.17 -5.17
N ILE A 74 -5.67 -2.71 -6.15
CA ILE A 74 -4.30 -3.23 -5.95
C ILE A 74 -3.32 -2.15 -5.49
N SER A 75 -3.46 -0.91 -6.01
CA SER A 75 -2.62 0.22 -5.61
C SER A 75 -2.90 0.66 -4.18
N LEU A 76 -4.15 0.61 -3.74
CA LEU A 76 -4.51 0.91 -2.36
C LEU A 76 -3.91 -0.12 -1.40
N LEU A 77 -3.97 -1.41 -1.74
CA LEU A 77 -3.33 -2.47 -0.97
C LEU A 77 -1.80 -2.31 -0.94
N ALA A 78 -1.20 -1.88 -2.05
CA ALA A 78 0.23 -1.60 -2.13
C ALA A 78 0.63 -0.44 -1.21
N VAL A 79 -0.15 0.65 -1.17
CA VAL A 79 0.10 1.77 -0.22
C VAL A 79 0.10 1.27 1.21
N ILE A 80 -0.92 0.48 1.59
CA ILE A 80 -1.03 -0.08 2.95
C ILE A 80 0.17 -0.97 3.26
N GLY A 81 0.50 -1.90 2.38
CA GLY A 81 1.59 -2.83 2.58
C GLY A 81 2.96 -2.16 2.68
N ILE A 82 3.27 -1.27 1.74
CA ILE A 82 4.58 -0.58 1.67
C ILE A 82 4.75 0.35 2.86
N SER A 83 3.75 1.18 3.18
CA SER A 83 3.84 2.12 4.30
C SER A 83 3.97 1.41 5.65
N TYR A 84 3.26 0.30 5.84
CA TYR A 84 3.37 -0.51 7.05
C TYR A 84 4.76 -1.14 7.21
N GLN A 85 5.29 -1.75 6.14
CA GLN A 85 6.62 -2.36 6.18
C GLN A 85 7.72 -1.31 6.35
N LEU A 86 7.56 -0.14 5.72
CA LEU A 86 8.49 0.96 5.86
C LEU A 86 8.45 1.55 7.28
N GLY A 87 7.26 1.69 7.89
CA GLY A 87 7.10 2.12 9.28
C GLY A 87 7.83 1.18 10.24
N LYS A 88 7.68 -0.14 10.06
CA LYS A 88 8.44 -1.15 10.81
C LYS A 88 9.95 -1.03 10.62
N ALA A 89 10.41 -0.88 9.38
CA ALA A 89 11.83 -0.76 9.05
C ALA A 89 12.47 0.51 9.65
N LEU A 90 11.68 1.57 9.82
CA LEU A 90 12.10 2.83 10.44
C LEU A 90 11.89 2.87 11.95
N LYS A 91 11.30 1.81 12.54
CA LYS A 91 11.00 1.69 14.00
C LYS A 91 10.11 2.82 14.50
N ILE A 92 9.13 3.21 13.72
CA ILE A 92 8.08 4.17 14.09
C ILE A 92 6.74 3.44 14.19
N ASP A 93 5.71 4.12 14.70
CA ASP A 93 4.36 3.55 14.68
C ASP A 93 3.90 3.32 13.23
N ALA A 94 3.90 2.04 12.83
CA ALA A 94 3.60 1.64 11.47
C ALA A 94 2.12 1.88 11.11
N ILE A 95 1.22 1.79 12.08
CA ILE A 95 -0.23 1.97 11.86
C ILE A 95 -0.53 3.43 11.53
N SER A 96 -0.03 4.36 12.35
CA SER A 96 -0.20 5.81 12.11
C SER A 96 0.45 6.24 10.79
N GLY A 97 1.66 5.73 10.49
CA GLY A 97 2.33 5.98 9.23
C GLY A 97 1.54 5.47 8.03
N THR A 98 0.90 4.30 8.16
CA THR A 98 0.03 3.73 7.12
C THR A 98 -1.22 4.57 6.92
N GLY A 99 -1.88 4.99 8.00
CA GLY A 99 -3.05 5.86 7.92
C GLY A 99 -2.77 7.15 7.16
N LEU A 100 -1.64 7.81 7.47
CA LEU A 100 -1.20 9.02 6.77
C LEU A 100 -0.94 8.75 5.27
N ALA A 101 -0.28 7.65 4.95
CA ALA A 101 0.03 7.31 3.55
C ALA A 101 -1.25 7.01 2.74
N VAL A 102 -2.21 6.30 3.33
CA VAL A 102 -3.52 6.04 2.69
C VAL A 102 -4.28 7.33 2.45
N MET A 103 -4.36 8.22 3.44
CA MET A 103 -5.00 9.53 3.28
C MET A 103 -4.32 10.36 2.17
N ALA A 104 -2.99 10.42 2.15
CA ALA A 104 -2.24 11.11 1.12
C ALA A 104 -2.50 10.52 -0.28
N PHE A 105 -2.55 9.19 -0.40
CA PHE A 105 -2.84 8.52 -1.66
C PHE A 105 -4.26 8.82 -2.17
N ILE A 106 -5.25 8.81 -1.28
CA ILE A 106 -6.62 9.18 -1.64
C ILE A 106 -6.66 10.64 -2.12
N ILE A 107 -5.94 11.54 -1.45
CA ILE A 107 -5.87 12.96 -1.87
C ILE A 107 -5.24 13.09 -3.27
N THR A 108 -4.19 12.33 -3.59
CA THR A 108 -3.58 12.35 -4.93
C THR A 108 -4.49 11.75 -6.01
N SER A 109 -5.52 11.00 -5.62
CA SER A 109 -6.50 10.41 -6.52
C SER A 109 -7.70 11.31 -6.81
N PHE A 110 -7.76 12.51 -6.22
CA PHE A 110 -8.81 13.48 -6.56
C PHE A 110 -8.57 14.08 -7.95
N ASN A 111 -9.62 14.11 -8.74
CA ASN A 111 -9.62 14.81 -10.03
C ASN A 111 -10.01 16.29 -9.85
N GLY A 112 -9.86 17.10 -10.92
CA GLY A 112 -10.20 18.51 -10.87
C GLY A 112 -11.68 18.84 -10.58
N LYS A 113 -12.55 17.82 -10.50
CA LYS A 113 -13.97 17.96 -10.15
C LYS A 113 -14.26 17.60 -8.70
N LEU A 114 -13.24 17.47 -7.84
CA LEU A 114 -13.33 17.08 -6.43
C LEU A 114 -14.00 15.71 -6.22
N SER A 115 -13.94 14.84 -7.23
CA SER A 115 -14.32 13.43 -7.10
C SER A 115 -13.09 12.54 -7.10
N VAL A 116 -13.13 11.45 -6.33
CA VAL A 116 -12.04 10.48 -6.29
C VAL A 116 -12.05 9.67 -7.58
N ASP A 117 -10.93 9.68 -8.30
CA ASP A 117 -10.75 8.83 -9.46
C ASP A 117 -10.36 7.42 -8.99
N THR A 118 -11.32 6.52 -9.06
CA THR A 118 -11.13 5.12 -8.62
C THR A 118 -10.23 4.33 -9.54
N ASP A 119 -9.98 4.77 -10.77
CA ASP A 119 -9.04 4.11 -11.69
C ASP A 119 -7.61 4.16 -11.15
N ASN A 120 -7.28 5.18 -10.35
CA ASN A 120 -6.01 5.28 -9.64
C ASN A 120 -5.81 4.22 -8.55
N PHE A 121 -6.88 3.53 -8.11
CA PHE A 121 -6.75 2.45 -7.13
C PHE A 121 -6.33 1.12 -7.78
N SER A 122 -6.49 1.00 -9.09
CA SER A 122 -6.07 -0.14 -9.90
C SER A 122 -4.56 -0.14 -10.18
N SER A 123 -4.10 -1.01 -11.03
CA SER A 123 -2.69 -1.12 -11.43
C SER A 123 -2.12 0.18 -12.04
N SER A 124 -2.94 1.04 -12.62
CA SER A 124 -2.52 2.33 -13.19
C SER A 124 -1.95 3.29 -12.14
N GLY A 125 -2.48 3.26 -10.91
CA GLY A 125 -2.00 4.07 -9.80
C GLY A 125 -0.84 3.48 -9.00
N LEU A 126 -0.30 2.33 -9.37
CA LEU A 126 0.68 1.59 -8.56
C LEU A 126 1.97 2.38 -8.36
N PHE A 127 2.42 3.10 -9.37
CA PHE A 127 3.60 3.95 -9.26
C PHE A 127 3.37 5.13 -8.30
N THR A 128 2.23 5.79 -8.42
CA THR A 128 1.82 6.85 -7.49
C THR A 128 1.69 6.33 -6.06
N ALA A 129 1.16 5.12 -5.90
CA ALA A 129 1.03 4.43 -4.62
C ALA A 129 2.39 4.24 -3.93
N ILE A 130 3.41 3.74 -4.66
CA ILE A 130 4.76 3.54 -4.14
C ILE A 130 5.37 4.88 -3.68
N ILE A 131 5.31 5.91 -4.52
CA ILE A 131 5.87 7.23 -4.20
C ILE A 131 5.16 7.82 -3.00
N THR A 132 3.83 7.82 -2.99
CA THR A 132 3.04 8.42 -1.91
C THR A 132 3.27 7.71 -0.58
N ALA A 133 3.30 6.36 -0.57
CA ALA A 133 3.61 5.59 0.62
C ALA A 133 4.99 5.95 1.18
N PHE A 134 5.98 6.05 0.29
CA PHE A 134 7.36 6.35 0.67
C PHE A 134 7.50 7.75 1.27
N VAL A 135 7.02 8.75 0.53
CA VAL A 135 7.11 10.17 0.93
C VAL A 135 6.37 10.41 2.24
N SER A 136 5.14 9.90 2.37
CA SER A 136 4.32 10.10 3.58
C SER A 136 4.98 9.53 4.83
N VAL A 137 5.50 8.29 4.76
CA VAL A 137 6.16 7.64 5.91
C VAL A 137 7.49 8.31 6.25
N LEU A 138 8.26 8.77 5.25
CA LEU A 138 9.50 9.50 5.50
C LEU A 138 9.25 10.86 6.15
N ILE A 139 8.23 11.59 5.71
CA ILE A 139 7.81 12.86 6.34
C ILE A 139 7.38 12.59 7.79
N TYR A 140 6.55 11.57 8.02
CA TYR A 140 6.12 11.20 9.37
C TYR A 140 7.29 10.83 10.28
N HIS A 141 8.24 10.01 9.78
CA HIS A 141 9.47 9.67 10.50
C HIS A 141 10.30 10.91 10.85
N TRP A 142 10.41 11.87 9.93
CA TRP A 142 11.14 13.12 10.15
C TRP A 142 10.50 13.97 11.26
N PHE A 143 9.15 14.07 11.28
CA PHE A 143 8.42 14.77 12.35
C PHE A 143 8.67 14.15 13.73
N ILE A 144 8.59 12.82 13.82
CA ILE A 144 8.86 12.10 15.07
C ILE A 144 10.31 12.33 15.53
N LYS A 145 11.28 12.18 14.63
CA LYS A 145 12.70 12.35 14.93
C LYS A 145 13.04 13.76 15.41
N LYS A 146 12.31 14.77 14.95
CA LYS A 146 12.47 16.16 15.36
C LYS A 146 11.72 16.52 16.65
N ASN A 147 11.03 15.55 17.28
CA ASN A 147 10.16 15.79 18.44
C ASN A 147 9.20 16.98 18.24
N LEU A 148 8.69 17.13 17.03
CA LEU A 148 7.69 18.14 16.69
C LEU A 148 6.32 17.71 17.24
N VAL A 149 6.22 17.66 18.58
CA VAL A 149 4.96 17.37 19.27
C VAL A 149 4.28 18.69 19.58
N ILE A 150 3.00 18.79 19.23
CA ILE A 150 2.17 19.92 19.64
C ILE A 150 2.03 19.86 21.16
N LYS A 151 2.77 20.71 21.87
CA LYS A 151 2.63 20.85 23.33
C LYS A 151 1.26 21.47 23.60
N LEU A 152 0.36 20.68 24.16
CA LEU A 152 -0.95 21.17 24.59
C LEU A 152 -0.77 22.22 25.72
N PRO A 153 -1.52 23.35 25.65
CA PRO A 153 -1.46 24.38 26.70
C PRO A 153 -1.86 23.82 28.06
N LYS A 154 -1.31 24.38 29.13
CA LYS A 154 -1.69 24.08 30.50
C LYS A 154 -3.17 24.45 30.68
N GLY A 155 -4.07 23.46 30.86
CA GLY A 155 -5.50 23.68 31.02
C GLY A 155 -6.39 22.70 30.26
N VAL A 156 -5.80 21.78 29.52
CA VAL A 156 -6.57 20.74 28.79
C VAL A 156 -7.09 19.69 29.79
N PRO A 157 -8.38 19.29 29.71
CA PRO A 157 -8.96 18.27 30.55
C PRO A 157 -8.15 16.97 30.53
N THR A 158 -7.99 16.36 31.70
CA THR A 158 -7.16 15.14 31.90
C THR A 158 -7.55 13.99 30.98
N LEU A 159 -8.80 13.93 30.53
CA LEU A 159 -9.31 12.95 29.58
C LEU A 159 -8.68 13.08 28.18
N LEU A 160 -8.47 14.30 27.70
CA LEU A 160 -7.77 14.57 26.43
C LEU A 160 -6.28 14.26 26.54
N LEU A 161 -5.65 14.54 27.68
CA LEU A 161 -4.27 14.18 27.97
C LEU A 161 -4.06 12.66 27.98
N LEU A 162 -5.02 11.89 28.50
CA LEU A 162 -4.99 10.42 28.45
C LEU A 162 -5.12 9.89 27.01
N PHE A 163 -5.93 10.51 26.18
CA PHE A 163 -6.08 10.16 24.78
C PHE A 163 -4.77 10.38 24.00
N PHE A 164 -4.12 11.53 24.21
CA PHE A 164 -2.82 11.83 23.59
C PHE A 164 -1.66 11.02 24.18
N ARG A 165 -1.76 10.58 25.43
CA ARG A 165 -0.76 9.75 26.10
C ARG A 165 -0.91 8.25 25.77
N ALA A 166 -2.10 7.83 25.36
CA ALA A 166 -2.39 6.47 24.89
C ALA A 166 -2.01 6.25 23.40
N LEU A 167 -1.73 7.34 22.67
CA LEU A 167 -1.07 7.25 21.37
C LEU A 167 0.40 6.91 21.61
N PRO A 168 0.87 5.71 21.24
CA PRO A 168 2.27 5.33 21.41
C PRO A 168 3.11 6.16 20.44
N PHE A 169 3.83 7.13 20.98
CA PHE A 169 4.90 7.83 20.28
C PHE A 169 6.25 7.24 20.63
#